data_9227ca7a639cc7aea9da13cc78503dfd
#
_entry.id   9227ca7a639cc7aea9da13cc78503dfd
#
_cell.length_a   1.000
_cell.length_b   1.000
_cell.length_c   1.000
_cell.angle_alpha   90.00
_cell.angle_beta   90.00
_cell.angle_gamma   90.00
#
_symmetry.space_group_name_H-M   'P 1'
#
loop_
_entity.id
_entity.type
_entity.pdbx_description
1 polymer ?
#
loop_
_entity_poly.entity_id
_entity_poly.type
_entity_poly.pdbx_seq_one_letter_code
_entity_poly.pdbx_strand_id
1 'polypeptide(L)'
;MTPLVTQISWTNHLLIMSGCKSDEEREFYIRLSIKENYSKRQLQRQLDSGYFERYMLSKDTLLPEKVKSLGENPFLDSYVMEFLDLPNEFHENDLRKALLKNMKDFILELGKDFTFIDEEYRVQVGGDDFRIDLLFYHRGLQCLVAIELKVGKFKPEYVSKLDFYLEALDRQVKKENENPSVGLLLCATKNDEVVEYSMSRTMSPMMVAEDKLQLPDKEVLQKKLQELINIPLIEE
;
A
#
# COMPACT_ATOMS: atom_id res chain seq x y z
N MET A 1 30.79 6.68 9.09
CA MET A 1 29.58 6.33 8.34
C MET A 1 29.98 5.73 6.99
N THR A 2 29.48 4.54 6.66
CA THR A 2 29.71 3.92 5.34
C THR A 2 28.90 4.70 4.29
N PRO A 3 29.50 5.14 3.18
CA PRO A 3 28.76 5.83 2.12
C PRO A 3 27.58 4.98 1.63
N LEU A 4 26.44 5.60 1.37
CA LEU A 4 25.21 4.91 0.89
C LEU A 4 25.50 4.03 -0.34
N VAL A 5 26.29 4.56 -1.26
CA VAL A 5 26.63 3.87 -2.52
C VAL A 5 27.39 2.54 -2.32
N THR A 6 28.04 2.30 -1.19
CA THR A 6 28.78 1.05 -0.93
C THR A 6 27.88 -0.03 -0.28
N GLN A 7 26.63 0.27 0.02
CA GLN A 7 25.73 -0.64 0.73
C GLN A 7 24.82 -1.45 -0.20
N ILE A 8 24.85 -1.20 -1.50
CA ILE A 8 24.10 -1.96 -2.52
C ILE A 8 25.05 -2.58 -3.55
N SER A 9 24.58 -3.60 -4.26
CA SER A 9 25.38 -4.27 -5.27
C SER A 9 25.69 -3.35 -6.47
N TRP A 10 26.82 -3.58 -7.14
CA TRP A 10 27.19 -2.84 -8.35
C TRP A 10 26.13 -2.93 -9.45
N THR A 11 25.50 -4.09 -9.60
CA THR A 11 24.40 -4.26 -10.56
C THR A 11 23.18 -3.40 -10.25
N ASN A 12 22.86 -3.18 -8.97
CA ASN A 12 21.80 -2.28 -8.56
C ASN A 12 22.17 -0.82 -8.82
N HIS A 13 23.44 -0.43 -8.64
CA HIS A 13 23.90 0.90 -9.04
C HIS A 13 23.69 1.16 -10.52
N LEU A 14 24.09 0.24 -11.39
CA LEU A 14 23.92 0.40 -12.83
C LEU A 14 22.45 0.55 -13.22
N LEU A 15 21.55 -0.22 -12.59
CA LEU A 15 20.11 -0.08 -12.81
C LEU A 15 19.59 1.30 -12.40
N ILE A 16 19.97 1.78 -11.22
CA ILE A 16 19.54 3.10 -10.73
C ILE A 16 20.07 4.21 -11.65
N MET A 17 21.35 4.14 -12.01
CA MET A 17 21.97 5.16 -12.89
C MET A 17 21.33 5.22 -14.28
N SER A 18 20.92 4.07 -14.83
CA SER A 18 20.27 4.02 -16.15
C SER A 18 18.76 4.24 -16.13
N GLY A 19 18.08 3.90 -15.01
CA GLY A 19 16.61 3.92 -14.90
C GLY A 19 16.03 5.20 -14.27
N CYS A 20 16.87 6.00 -13.57
CA CYS A 20 16.43 7.21 -12.87
C CYS A 20 16.85 8.49 -13.59
N LYS A 21 15.95 9.48 -13.61
CA LYS A 21 16.15 10.75 -14.33
C LYS A 21 16.69 11.86 -13.42
N SER A 22 16.36 11.87 -12.12
CA SER A 22 16.79 12.89 -11.17
C SER A 22 17.68 12.31 -10.05
N ASP A 23 18.39 13.19 -9.33
CA ASP A 23 19.22 12.78 -8.19
C ASP A 23 18.35 12.35 -7.00
N GLU A 24 17.20 12.98 -6.81
CA GLU A 24 16.21 12.62 -5.77
C GLU A 24 15.68 11.19 -6.02
N GLU A 25 15.34 10.85 -7.26
CA GLU A 25 14.89 9.50 -7.64
C GLU A 25 16.01 8.48 -7.39
N ARG A 26 17.27 8.81 -7.72
CA ARG A 26 18.43 7.95 -7.47
C ARG A 26 18.65 7.71 -5.97
N GLU A 27 18.65 8.77 -5.17
CA GLU A 27 18.81 8.67 -3.73
C GLU A 27 17.67 7.85 -3.11
N PHE A 28 16.44 8.07 -3.54
CA PHE A 28 15.28 7.30 -3.10
C PHE A 28 15.48 5.80 -3.33
N TYR A 29 15.82 5.38 -4.56
CA TYR A 29 15.99 3.96 -4.87
C TYR A 29 17.24 3.35 -4.20
N ILE A 30 18.31 4.12 -3.95
CA ILE A 30 19.45 3.65 -3.15
C ILE A 30 18.99 3.35 -1.71
N ARG A 31 18.31 4.29 -1.06
CA ARG A 31 17.79 4.12 0.31
C ARG A 31 16.79 2.97 0.40
N LEU A 32 15.87 2.90 -0.53
CA LEU A 32 14.88 1.82 -0.62
C LEU A 32 15.56 0.46 -0.81
N SER A 33 16.55 0.38 -1.70
CA SER A 33 17.30 -0.87 -1.94
C SER A 33 18.06 -1.33 -0.71
N ILE A 34 18.60 -0.41 0.11
CA ILE A 34 19.26 -0.73 1.37
C ILE A 34 18.23 -1.23 2.39
N LYS A 35 17.15 -0.47 2.59
CA LYS A 35 16.08 -0.80 3.55
C LYS A 35 15.47 -2.16 3.25
N GLU A 36 15.10 -2.38 2.00
CA GLU A 36 14.37 -3.56 1.53
C GLU A 36 15.31 -4.71 1.11
N ASN A 37 16.64 -4.48 1.07
CA ASN A 37 17.65 -5.45 0.61
C ASN A 37 17.27 -6.07 -0.74
N TYR A 38 16.97 -5.22 -1.74
CA TYR A 38 16.51 -5.68 -3.04
C TYR A 38 17.58 -6.41 -3.84
N SER A 39 17.19 -7.56 -4.41
CA SER A 39 17.90 -8.17 -5.53
C SER A 39 17.74 -7.32 -6.80
N LYS A 40 18.61 -7.56 -7.80
CA LYS A 40 18.52 -6.89 -9.11
C LYS A 40 17.10 -6.94 -9.72
N ARG A 41 16.46 -8.14 -9.71
CA ARG A 41 15.12 -8.33 -10.28
C ARG A 41 14.05 -7.54 -9.53
N GLN A 42 14.13 -7.51 -8.21
CA GLN A 42 13.19 -6.76 -7.37
C GLN A 42 13.32 -5.26 -7.59
N LEU A 43 14.55 -4.74 -7.65
CA LEU A 43 14.79 -3.34 -7.94
C LEU A 43 14.31 -2.96 -9.35
N GLN A 44 14.58 -3.79 -10.36
CA GLN A 44 14.10 -3.55 -11.73
C GLN A 44 12.58 -3.43 -11.75
N ARG A 45 11.86 -4.35 -11.09
CA ARG A 45 10.41 -4.29 -11.00
C ARG A 45 9.92 -2.99 -10.37
N GLN A 46 10.56 -2.52 -9.29
CA GLN A 46 10.17 -1.26 -8.65
C GLN A 46 10.41 -0.03 -9.55
N LEU A 47 11.50 -0.05 -10.32
CA LEU A 47 11.76 0.97 -11.34
C LEU A 47 10.71 0.94 -12.46
N ASP A 48 10.35 -0.25 -12.94
CA ASP A 48 9.38 -0.42 -14.03
C ASP A 48 7.96 -0.06 -13.60
N SER A 49 7.60 -0.33 -12.34
CA SER A 49 6.30 0.02 -11.75
C SER A 49 6.15 1.50 -11.37
N GLY A 50 7.20 2.32 -11.56
CA GLY A 50 7.17 3.73 -11.17
C GLY A 50 6.93 3.93 -9.67
N TYR A 51 7.60 3.12 -8.84
CA TYR A 51 7.39 3.15 -7.38
C TYR A 51 7.71 4.51 -6.76
N PHE A 52 8.76 5.21 -7.24
CA PHE A 52 9.11 6.55 -6.78
C PHE A 52 7.97 7.54 -7.01
N GLU A 53 7.43 7.57 -8.23
CA GLU A 53 6.35 8.47 -8.60
C GLU A 53 5.07 8.18 -7.79
N ARG A 54 4.70 6.91 -7.65
CA ARG A 54 3.54 6.49 -6.84
C ARG A 54 3.73 6.86 -5.36
N TYR A 55 4.92 6.65 -4.82
CA TYR A 55 5.25 7.01 -3.44
C TYR A 55 5.18 8.52 -3.21
N MET A 56 5.71 9.32 -4.13
CA MET A 56 5.66 10.77 -4.02
C MET A 56 4.23 11.30 -4.15
N LEU A 57 3.43 10.77 -5.09
CA LEU A 57 2.02 11.11 -5.24
C LEU A 57 1.19 10.72 -3.99
N SER A 58 1.50 9.60 -3.34
CA SER A 58 0.79 9.17 -2.13
C SER A 58 1.08 10.02 -0.89
N LYS A 59 2.17 10.81 -0.87
CA LYS A 59 2.47 11.71 0.25
C LYS A 59 1.45 12.85 0.40
N ASP A 60 0.86 13.29 -0.70
CA ASP A 60 -0.15 14.33 -0.71
C ASP A 60 -1.59 13.80 -0.55
N THR A 61 -1.75 12.46 -0.52
CA THR A 61 -3.04 11.85 -0.23
C THR A 61 -3.46 12.16 1.20
N LEU A 62 -4.73 12.56 1.36
CA LEU A 62 -5.33 12.86 2.66
C LEU A 62 -5.29 11.63 3.57
N LEU A 63 -4.21 11.52 4.34
CA LEU A 63 -4.10 10.50 5.35
C LEU A 63 -4.95 10.88 6.56
N PRO A 64 -5.76 9.96 7.11
CA PRO A 64 -6.36 10.18 8.40
C PRO A 64 -5.29 10.58 9.42
N GLU A 65 -5.54 11.61 10.23
CA GLU A 65 -4.58 12.11 11.22
C GLU A 65 -4.06 11.00 12.14
N LYS A 66 -4.89 9.99 12.38
CA LYS A 66 -4.50 8.80 13.16
C LYS A 66 -3.44 7.93 12.48
N VAL A 67 -3.40 7.87 11.15
CA VAL A 67 -2.31 7.18 10.44
C VAL A 67 -1.06 8.05 10.44
N LYS A 68 -1.21 9.37 10.29
CA LYS A 68 -0.11 10.33 10.40
C LYS A 68 0.58 10.29 11.77
N SER A 69 -0.19 10.11 12.84
CA SER A 69 0.34 10.01 14.22
C SER A 69 1.16 8.74 14.48
N LEU A 70 1.05 7.71 13.64
CA LEU A 70 1.83 6.47 13.74
C LEU A 70 3.24 6.58 13.12
N GLY A 71 3.59 7.69 12.47
CA GLY A 71 4.90 7.91 11.85
C GLY A 71 4.84 8.05 10.33
N GLU A 72 5.91 7.63 9.63
CA GLU A 72 5.91 7.62 8.16
C GLU A 72 4.81 6.69 7.63
N ASN A 73 4.03 7.20 6.67
CA ASN A 73 2.99 6.40 6.02
C ASN A 73 3.60 5.26 5.20
N PRO A 74 3.38 4.00 5.57
CA PRO A 74 3.86 2.87 4.78
C PRO A 74 2.91 2.49 3.63
N PHE A 75 1.73 3.11 3.56
CA PHE A 75 0.71 2.75 2.59
C PHE A 75 0.81 3.62 1.34
N LEU A 76 0.59 3.01 0.18
CA LEU A 76 0.51 3.68 -1.11
C LEU A 76 -0.95 3.97 -1.48
N ASP A 77 -1.16 4.96 -2.32
CA ASP A 77 -2.46 5.27 -2.92
C ASP A 77 -2.86 4.27 -4.03
N SER A 78 -1.88 3.59 -4.60
CA SER A 78 -2.09 2.52 -5.56
C SER A 78 -1.02 1.42 -5.46
N TYR A 79 -1.45 0.18 -5.64
CA TYR A 79 -0.59 -1.01 -5.68
C TYR A 79 -0.62 -1.62 -7.06
N VAL A 80 0.54 -2.01 -7.58
CA VAL A 80 0.70 -2.60 -8.92
C VAL A 80 0.78 -4.12 -8.78
N MET A 81 -0.22 -4.81 -9.32
CA MET A 81 -0.42 -6.25 -9.14
C MET A 81 -0.40 -7.01 -10.47
N GLU A 82 0.43 -6.57 -11.42
CA GLU A 82 0.59 -7.17 -12.76
C GLU A 82 1.01 -8.65 -12.71
N PHE A 83 1.65 -9.05 -11.59
CA PHE A 83 2.12 -10.41 -11.37
C PHE A 83 1.00 -11.42 -11.10
N LEU A 84 -0.25 -10.96 -10.92
CA LEU A 84 -1.37 -11.86 -10.63
C LEU A 84 -1.87 -12.60 -11.85
N ASP A 85 -1.62 -12.08 -13.07
CA ASP A 85 -2.05 -12.69 -14.34
C ASP A 85 -3.52 -13.12 -14.34
N LEU A 86 -4.39 -12.20 -13.92
CA LEU A 86 -5.83 -12.44 -13.83
C LEU A 86 -6.50 -12.29 -15.20
N PRO A 87 -7.56 -13.07 -15.50
CA PRO A 87 -8.37 -12.87 -16.70
C PRO A 87 -9.08 -11.50 -16.67
N ASN A 88 -9.64 -11.06 -17.80
CA ASN A 88 -10.35 -9.77 -17.89
C ASN A 88 -11.58 -9.69 -16.96
N GLU A 89 -12.22 -10.83 -16.72
CA GLU A 89 -13.36 -10.95 -15.79
C GLU A 89 -12.98 -11.93 -14.68
N PHE A 90 -13.08 -11.48 -13.43
CA PHE A 90 -12.78 -12.27 -12.24
C PHE A 90 -13.61 -11.78 -11.04
N HIS A 91 -13.74 -12.62 -10.02
CA HIS A 91 -14.43 -12.31 -8.76
C HIS A 91 -13.43 -12.06 -7.62
N GLU A 92 -13.91 -11.49 -6.50
CA GLU A 92 -13.09 -11.23 -5.30
C GLU A 92 -12.35 -12.49 -4.82
N ASN A 93 -12.98 -13.66 -4.90
CA ASN A 93 -12.36 -14.93 -4.55
C ASN A 93 -11.18 -15.32 -5.48
N ASP A 94 -11.27 -14.98 -6.78
CA ASP A 94 -10.18 -15.26 -7.73
C ASP A 94 -9.00 -14.33 -7.48
N LEU A 95 -9.28 -13.04 -7.21
CA LEU A 95 -8.27 -12.06 -6.79
C LEU A 95 -7.56 -12.52 -5.52
N ARG A 96 -8.30 -12.92 -4.49
CA ARG A 96 -7.73 -13.40 -3.23
C ARG A 96 -6.84 -14.63 -3.46
N LYS A 97 -7.31 -15.64 -4.19
CA LYS A 97 -6.53 -16.85 -4.52
C LYS A 97 -5.27 -16.53 -5.31
N ALA A 98 -5.34 -15.59 -6.26
CA ALA A 98 -4.18 -15.16 -7.02
C ALA A 98 -3.15 -14.45 -6.14
N LEU A 99 -3.60 -13.59 -5.20
CA LEU A 99 -2.73 -12.95 -4.19
C LEU A 99 -2.03 -13.97 -3.30
N LEU A 100 -2.76 -14.97 -2.80
CA LEU A 100 -2.19 -16.03 -1.97
C LEU A 100 -1.14 -16.85 -2.71
N LYS A 101 -1.41 -17.21 -3.98
CA LYS A 101 -0.46 -17.90 -4.84
C LYS A 101 0.81 -17.08 -5.08
N ASN A 102 0.69 -15.76 -5.16
CA ASN A 102 1.77 -14.83 -5.43
C ASN A 102 2.15 -13.99 -4.18
N MET A 103 1.92 -14.51 -2.97
CA MET A 103 2.09 -13.78 -1.71
C MET A 103 3.45 -13.10 -1.56
N LYS A 104 4.52 -13.73 -2.07
CA LYS A 104 5.87 -13.15 -2.04
C LYS A 104 5.94 -11.83 -2.83
N ASP A 105 5.36 -11.79 -4.01
CA ASP A 105 5.36 -10.59 -4.86
C ASP A 105 4.39 -9.54 -4.31
N PHE A 106 3.29 -9.97 -3.70
CA PHE A 106 2.38 -9.07 -3.00
C PHE A 106 3.02 -8.40 -1.77
N ILE A 107 3.74 -9.16 -0.93
CA ILE A 107 4.50 -8.57 0.20
C ILE A 107 5.60 -7.62 -0.30
N LEU A 108 6.22 -7.90 -1.44
CA LEU A 108 7.18 -6.99 -2.06
C LEU A 108 6.54 -5.66 -2.51
N GLU A 109 5.30 -5.72 -2.96
CA GLU A 109 4.55 -4.53 -3.34
C GLU A 109 4.08 -3.73 -2.11
N LEU A 110 3.61 -4.42 -1.07
CA LEU A 110 3.24 -3.79 0.21
C LEU A 110 4.46 -3.21 0.95
N GLY A 111 5.60 -3.90 0.92
CA GLY A 111 6.81 -3.62 1.71
C GLY A 111 7.13 -4.75 2.70
N LYS A 112 8.41 -4.93 3.03
CA LYS A 112 8.88 -6.06 3.87
C LYS A 112 8.48 -5.98 5.35
N ASP A 113 8.01 -4.82 5.81
CA ASP A 113 7.49 -4.69 7.16
C ASP A 113 6.11 -5.34 7.33
N PHE A 114 5.46 -5.74 6.23
CA PHE A 114 4.22 -6.51 6.26
C PHE A 114 4.51 -8.00 6.44
N THR A 115 3.89 -8.60 7.44
CA THR A 115 3.95 -10.04 7.73
C THR A 115 2.55 -10.62 7.59
N PHE A 116 2.37 -11.58 6.69
CA PHE A 116 1.09 -12.26 6.49
C PHE A 116 0.75 -13.12 7.73
N ILE A 117 -0.48 -12.99 8.24
CA ILE A 117 -1.01 -13.77 9.35
C ILE A 117 -1.93 -14.86 8.82
N ASP A 118 -3.03 -14.46 8.12
CA ASP A 118 -4.04 -15.42 7.67
C ASP A 118 -4.91 -14.84 6.55
N GLU A 119 -5.64 -15.73 5.85
CA GLU A 119 -6.71 -15.41 4.92
C GLU A 119 -8.08 -15.75 5.54
N GLU A 120 -9.15 -15.07 5.09
CA GLU A 120 -10.50 -15.28 5.64
C GLU A 120 -10.51 -15.34 7.19
N TYR A 121 -9.70 -14.45 7.79
CA TYR A 121 -9.51 -14.44 9.23
C TYR A 121 -10.85 -14.24 9.95
N ARG A 122 -11.24 -15.25 10.78
CA ARG A 122 -12.52 -15.24 11.44
C ARG A 122 -12.49 -14.41 12.72
N VAL A 123 -13.42 -13.47 12.84
CA VAL A 123 -13.78 -12.79 14.09
C VAL A 123 -15.24 -13.10 14.42
N GLN A 124 -15.55 -13.29 15.70
CA GLN A 124 -16.92 -13.59 16.14
C GLN A 124 -17.44 -12.46 17.02
N VAL A 125 -18.57 -11.87 16.62
CA VAL A 125 -19.19 -10.77 17.36
C VAL A 125 -20.68 -11.04 17.50
N GLY A 126 -21.21 -11.01 18.73
CA GLY A 126 -22.62 -11.25 19.01
C GLY A 126 -23.13 -12.66 18.68
N GLY A 127 -22.23 -13.62 18.48
CA GLY A 127 -22.57 -14.99 18.07
C GLY A 127 -22.47 -15.20 16.54
N ASP A 128 -22.32 -14.14 15.75
CA ASP A 128 -22.15 -14.21 14.30
C ASP A 128 -20.66 -14.25 13.91
N ASP A 129 -20.37 -14.96 12.84
CA ASP A 129 -19.04 -15.11 12.27
C ASP A 129 -18.84 -14.13 11.12
N PHE A 130 -17.74 -13.38 11.19
CA PHE A 130 -17.30 -12.45 10.15
C PHE A 130 -15.91 -12.85 9.67
N ARG A 131 -15.58 -12.52 8.42
CA ARG A 131 -14.31 -12.89 7.80
C ARG A 131 -13.65 -11.69 7.18
N ILE A 132 -12.38 -11.47 7.54
CA ILE A 132 -11.49 -10.47 6.97
C ILE A 132 -10.74 -11.14 5.83
N ASP A 133 -10.72 -10.55 4.63
CA ASP A 133 -10.15 -11.20 3.45
C ASP A 133 -8.68 -11.59 3.65
N LEU A 134 -7.84 -10.64 4.11
CA LEU A 134 -6.43 -10.88 4.44
C LEU A 134 -6.06 -10.13 5.72
N LEU A 135 -5.39 -10.81 6.64
CA LEU A 135 -4.85 -10.20 7.86
C LEU A 135 -3.33 -10.21 7.82
N PHE A 136 -2.75 -9.05 8.07
CA PHE A 136 -1.30 -8.85 8.18
C PHE A 136 -0.94 -8.21 9.53
N TYR A 137 0.33 -8.26 9.86
CA TYR A 137 0.95 -7.46 10.90
C TYR A 137 2.01 -6.54 10.30
N HIS A 138 1.99 -5.26 10.64
CA HIS A 138 2.99 -4.29 10.22
C HIS A 138 4.01 -4.06 11.32
N ARG A 139 5.26 -4.50 11.11
CA ARG A 139 6.32 -4.49 12.13
C ARG A 139 6.70 -3.08 12.57
N GLY A 140 6.84 -2.15 11.63
CA GLY A 140 7.22 -0.76 11.92
C GLY A 140 6.15 0.01 12.68
N LEU A 141 4.87 -0.19 12.32
CA LEU A 141 3.73 0.42 13.01
C LEU A 141 3.29 -0.35 14.26
N GLN A 142 3.78 -1.57 14.44
CA GLN A 142 3.39 -2.47 15.55
C GLN A 142 1.87 -2.63 15.68
N CYS A 143 1.19 -2.89 14.56
CA CYS A 143 -0.26 -3.03 14.51
C CYS A 143 -0.71 -4.13 13.55
N LEU A 144 -1.93 -4.63 13.76
CA LEU A 144 -2.62 -5.47 12.79
C LEU A 144 -3.07 -4.63 11.59
N VAL A 145 -3.04 -5.23 10.41
CA VAL A 145 -3.53 -4.61 9.17
C VAL A 145 -4.55 -5.52 8.53
N ALA A 146 -5.81 -5.08 8.53
CA ALA A 146 -6.89 -5.76 7.83
C ALA A 146 -6.97 -5.26 6.39
N ILE A 147 -6.82 -6.16 5.42
CA ILE A 147 -6.98 -5.84 4.00
C ILE A 147 -8.31 -6.41 3.52
N GLU A 148 -9.15 -5.54 2.98
CA GLU A 148 -10.42 -5.89 2.33
C GLU A 148 -10.27 -5.71 0.82
N LEU A 149 -10.64 -6.74 0.05
CA LEU A 149 -10.52 -6.78 -1.39
C LEU A 149 -11.87 -6.49 -2.04
N LYS A 150 -11.91 -5.60 -3.03
CA LYS A 150 -13.11 -5.29 -3.80
C LYS A 150 -12.81 -5.24 -5.29
N VAL A 151 -13.49 -6.06 -6.05
CA VAL A 151 -13.47 -5.99 -7.51
C VAL A 151 -14.36 -4.84 -7.97
N GLY A 152 -13.79 -3.91 -8.76
CA GLY A 152 -14.52 -2.78 -9.31
C GLY A 152 -14.32 -1.47 -8.53
N LYS A 153 -15.30 -0.57 -8.65
CA LYS A 153 -15.22 0.78 -8.10
C LYS A 153 -15.47 0.80 -6.60
N PHE A 154 -14.76 1.68 -5.89
CA PHE A 154 -15.01 2.00 -4.49
C PHE A 154 -16.48 2.38 -4.22
N LYS A 155 -17.02 1.89 -3.10
CA LYS A 155 -18.34 2.25 -2.60
C LYS A 155 -18.26 2.62 -1.11
N PRO A 156 -19.01 3.66 -0.66
CA PRO A 156 -18.99 4.11 0.75
C PRO A 156 -19.32 3.03 1.78
N GLU A 157 -20.16 2.06 1.43
CA GLU A 157 -20.55 0.95 2.32
C GLU A 157 -19.38 0.05 2.75
N TYR A 158 -18.28 0.02 1.97
CA TYR A 158 -17.11 -0.79 2.30
C TYR A 158 -16.36 -0.25 3.53
N VAL A 159 -16.40 1.07 3.74
CA VAL A 159 -15.79 1.74 4.91
C VAL A 159 -16.39 1.21 6.20
N SER A 160 -17.72 1.13 6.30
CA SER A 160 -18.39 0.65 7.51
C SER A 160 -18.08 -0.80 7.84
N LYS A 161 -17.94 -1.66 6.81
CA LYS A 161 -17.54 -3.05 6.99
C LYS A 161 -16.13 -3.16 7.56
N LEU A 162 -15.20 -2.41 6.98
CA LEU A 162 -13.80 -2.41 7.42
C LEU A 162 -13.66 -1.81 8.82
N ASP A 163 -14.37 -0.71 9.13
CA ASP A 163 -14.40 -0.10 10.46
C ASP A 163 -14.84 -1.10 11.55
N PHE A 164 -15.90 -1.87 11.27
CA PHE A 164 -16.35 -2.94 12.16
C PHE A 164 -15.28 -4.01 12.38
N TYR A 165 -14.53 -4.40 11.34
CA TYR A 165 -13.44 -5.36 11.46
C TYR A 165 -12.29 -4.84 12.32
N LEU A 166 -11.93 -3.56 12.17
CA LEU A 166 -10.87 -2.96 12.97
C LEU A 166 -11.25 -2.91 14.44
N GLU A 167 -12.48 -2.55 14.76
CA GLU A 167 -12.99 -2.57 16.14
C GLU A 167 -12.98 -4.01 16.73
N ALA A 168 -13.37 -5.01 15.92
CA ALA A 168 -13.35 -6.41 16.37
C ALA A 168 -11.91 -6.90 16.62
N LEU A 169 -10.96 -6.54 15.75
CA LEU A 169 -9.55 -6.86 15.93
C LEU A 169 -8.97 -6.19 17.18
N ASP A 170 -9.26 -4.92 17.40
CA ASP A 170 -8.74 -4.16 18.53
C ASP A 170 -9.25 -4.71 19.87
N ARG A 171 -10.49 -5.21 19.92
CA ARG A 171 -11.07 -5.77 21.14
C ARG A 171 -10.69 -7.22 21.41
N GLN A 172 -10.48 -8.03 20.36
CA GLN A 172 -10.39 -9.49 20.52
C GLN A 172 -9.01 -10.05 20.22
N VAL A 173 -8.21 -9.40 19.37
CA VAL A 173 -6.97 -9.96 18.80
C VAL A 173 -5.75 -9.14 19.17
N LYS A 174 -5.86 -7.82 19.08
CA LYS A 174 -4.79 -6.86 19.37
C LYS A 174 -4.26 -7.06 20.81
N LYS A 175 -2.94 -7.07 20.96
CA LYS A 175 -2.29 -7.09 22.27
C LYS A 175 -2.21 -5.70 22.88
N GLU A 176 -2.05 -5.61 24.20
CA GLU A 176 -2.00 -4.34 24.94
C GLU A 176 -0.89 -3.40 24.49
N ASN A 177 0.26 -3.95 24.06
CA ASN A 177 1.42 -3.18 23.60
C ASN A 177 1.38 -2.85 22.10
N GLU A 178 0.32 -3.21 21.39
CA GLU A 178 0.17 -2.92 19.97
C GLU A 178 -0.66 -1.66 19.74
N ASN A 179 -0.34 -0.96 18.68
CA ASN A 179 -1.11 0.18 18.21
C ASN A 179 -2.47 -0.26 17.64
N PRO A 180 -3.45 0.65 17.53
CA PRO A 180 -4.73 0.34 16.91
C PRO A 180 -4.57 -0.27 15.52
N SER A 181 -5.42 -1.24 15.20
CA SER A 181 -5.42 -1.91 13.89
C SER A 181 -5.69 -0.92 12.77
N VAL A 182 -5.06 -1.13 11.62
CA VAL A 182 -5.19 -0.28 10.43
C VAL A 182 -5.93 -1.04 9.33
N GLY A 183 -6.82 -0.37 8.62
CA GLY A 183 -7.55 -0.91 7.48
C GLY A 183 -6.93 -0.48 6.15
N LEU A 184 -6.85 -1.42 5.20
CA LEU A 184 -6.51 -1.15 3.81
C LEU A 184 -7.62 -1.73 2.92
N LEU A 185 -8.37 -0.85 2.25
CA LEU A 185 -9.35 -1.25 1.25
C LEU A 185 -8.70 -1.17 -0.14
N LEU A 186 -8.62 -2.29 -0.84
CA LEU A 186 -8.13 -2.37 -2.22
C LEU A 186 -9.31 -2.47 -3.18
N CYS A 187 -9.33 -1.61 -4.20
CA CYS A 187 -10.37 -1.58 -5.23
C CYS A 187 -9.80 -1.18 -6.58
N ALA A 188 -10.42 -1.60 -7.68
CA ALA A 188 -9.91 -1.34 -9.02
C ALA A 188 -9.87 0.16 -9.37
N THR A 189 -10.85 0.94 -8.90
CA THR A 189 -10.93 2.39 -9.11
C THR A 189 -11.58 3.08 -7.92
N LYS A 190 -11.16 4.32 -7.65
CA LYS A 190 -11.77 5.19 -6.63
C LYS A 190 -12.04 6.59 -7.17
N ASN A 191 -12.87 7.33 -6.48
CA ASN A 191 -13.00 8.78 -6.63
C ASN A 191 -12.60 9.38 -5.28
N ASP A 192 -11.58 10.22 -5.29
CA ASP A 192 -10.96 10.72 -4.05
C ASP A 192 -11.93 11.57 -3.22
N GLU A 193 -12.79 12.37 -3.86
CA GLU A 193 -13.82 13.14 -3.17
C GLU A 193 -14.82 12.20 -2.46
N VAL A 194 -15.27 11.12 -3.13
CA VAL A 194 -16.18 10.13 -2.52
C VAL A 194 -15.51 9.41 -1.36
N VAL A 195 -14.22 9.07 -1.48
CA VAL A 195 -13.43 8.47 -0.40
C VAL A 195 -13.34 9.45 0.78
N GLU A 196 -12.97 10.69 0.55
CA GLU A 196 -12.86 11.74 1.57
C GLU A 196 -14.17 11.88 2.35
N TYR A 197 -15.30 12.06 1.64
CA TYR A 197 -16.62 12.17 2.28
C TYR A 197 -16.98 10.93 3.09
N SER A 198 -16.65 9.72 2.57
CA SER A 198 -16.95 8.46 3.25
C SER A 198 -16.14 8.27 4.52
N MET A 199 -14.92 8.79 4.54
CA MET A 199 -13.97 8.62 5.65
C MET A 199 -14.00 9.79 6.66
N SER A 200 -14.64 10.91 6.33
CA SER A 200 -14.62 12.15 7.13
C SER A 200 -15.08 11.98 8.58
N ARG A 201 -15.93 11.01 8.86
CA ARG A 201 -16.46 10.71 10.21
C ARG A 201 -15.96 9.39 10.79
N THR A 202 -15.10 8.67 10.08
CA THR A 202 -14.56 7.40 10.51
C THR A 202 -13.50 7.62 11.59
N MET A 203 -13.63 6.92 12.70
CA MET A 203 -12.70 7.02 13.83
C MET A 203 -11.50 6.07 13.69
N SER A 204 -11.62 5.03 12.89
CA SER A 204 -10.55 4.04 12.70
C SER A 204 -9.54 4.48 11.66
N PRO A 205 -8.25 4.17 11.84
CA PRO A 205 -7.23 4.45 10.85
C PRO A 205 -7.38 3.49 9.66
N MET A 206 -7.75 4.01 8.49
CA MET A 206 -7.87 3.22 7.27
C MET A 206 -7.48 3.99 6.03
N MET A 207 -7.12 3.25 4.99
CA MET A 207 -6.75 3.75 3.68
C MET A 207 -7.58 3.07 2.60
N VAL A 208 -7.86 3.80 1.52
CA VAL A 208 -8.45 3.27 0.29
C VAL A 208 -7.44 3.44 -0.83
N ALA A 209 -6.99 2.34 -1.40
CA ALA A 209 -6.01 2.33 -2.48
C ALA A 209 -6.56 1.62 -3.72
N GLU A 210 -6.01 1.95 -4.88
CA GLU A 210 -6.33 1.27 -6.13
C GLU A 210 -5.40 0.07 -6.37
N ASP A 211 -5.96 -1.04 -6.84
CA ASP A 211 -5.20 -2.18 -7.34
C ASP A 211 -5.06 -2.09 -8.86
N LYS A 212 -3.84 -1.96 -9.36
CA LYS A 212 -3.53 -1.84 -10.78
C LYS A 212 -2.99 -3.19 -11.31
N LEU A 213 -3.78 -3.85 -12.13
CA LEU A 213 -3.39 -5.16 -12.73
C LEU A 213 -2.43 -5.04 -13.91
N GLN A 214 -2.04 -3.82 -14.28
CA GLN A 214 -1.07 -3.55 -15.33
C GLN A 214 -0.02 -2.55 -14.83
N LEU A 215 1.17 -2.64 -15.40
CA LEU A 215 2.21 -1.64 -15.13
C LEU A 215 1.69 -0.26 -15.54
N PRO A 216 1.84 0.75 -14.67
CA PRO A 216 1.43 2.10 -15.00
C PRO A 216 2.34 2.69 -16.09
N ASP A 217 1.80 3.59 -16.88
CA ASP A 217 2.60 4.41 -17.77
C ASP A 217 3.43 5.40 -16.94
N LYS A 218 4.74 5.16 -16.88
CA LYS A 218 5.69 5.96 -16.09
C LYS A 218 5.71 7.43 -16.55
N GLU A 219 5.52 7.73 -17.81
CA GLU A 219 5.49 9.11 -18.34
C GLU A 219 4.26 9.86 -17.82
N VAL A 220 3.11 9.18 -17.75
CA VAL A 220 1.89 9.76 -17.17
C VAL A 220 2.07 10.04 -15.69
N LEU A 221 2.68 9.13 -14.93
CA LEU A 221 2.98 9.36 -13.51
C LEU A 221 3.94 10.53 -13.29
N GLN A 222 5.01 10.62 -14.09
CA GLN A 222 5.97 11.71 -14.03
C GLN A 222 5.32 13.06 -14.35
N LYS A 223 4.42 13.10 -15.35
CA LYS A 223 3.69 14.33 -15.67
C LYS A 223 2.78 14.77 -14.51
N LYS A 224 2.04 13.86 -13.92
CA LYS A 224 1.22 14.15 -12.73
C LYS A 224 2.07 14.67 -11.56
N LEU A 225 3.21 14.05 -11.30
CA LEU A 225 4.12 14.50 -10.24
C LEU A 225 4.68 15.89 -10.53
N GLN A 226 5.03 16.20 -11.78
CA GLN A 226 5.49 17.54 -12.17
C GLN A 226 4.39 18.59 -12.02
N GLU A 227 3.16 18.27 -12.39
CA GLU A 227 2.01 19.17 -12.21
C GLU A 227 1.80 19.50 -10.73
N LEU A 228 1.94 18.54 -9.85
CA LEU A 228 1.78 18.67 -8.41
C LEU A 228 2.87 19.53 -7.77
N ILE A 229 4.13 19.38 -8.20
CA ILE A 229 5.26 20.18 -7.71
C ILE A 229 5.16 21.64 -8.21
N ASN A 230 4.58 21.88 -9.38
CA ASN A 230 4.45 23.20 -9.99
C ASN A 230 3.18 23.98 -9.57
N ILE A 231 2.31 23.42 -8.75
CA ILE A 231 1.20 24.16 -8.16
C ILE A 231 1.78 25.12 -7.13
N PRO A 232 1.63 26.47 -7.28
CA PRO A 232 2.09 27.41 -6.29
C PRO A 232 1.35 27.14 -4.98
N LEU A 233 2.09 26.97 -3.87
CA LEU A 233 1.52 26.93 -2.53
C LEU A 233 0.64 28.16 -2.35
N ILE A 234 -0.67 27.98 -2.23
CA ILE A 234 -1.57 29.06 -1.82
C ILE A 234 -1.24 29.27 -0.34
N GLU A 235 -0.47 30.34 -0.06
CA GLU A 235 -0.28 30.81 1.30
C GLU A 235 -1.64 31.24 1.84
N GLU A 236 -2.16 30.55 2.87
CA GLU A 236 -3.27 30.99 3.71
C GLU A 236 -2.81 32.00 4.75
#